data_4655e09c14094dd13b0a5d9fa6412d7c
#
_entry.id   4655e09c14094dd13b0a5d9fa6412d7c
#
_cell.length_a   1.000
_cell.length_b   1.000
_cell.length_c   1.000
_cell.angle_alpha   90.00
_cell.angle_beta   90.00
_cell.angle_gamma   90.00
#
_symmetry.space_group_name_H-M   'P 1'
#
loop_
_entity.id
_entity.type
_entity.pdbx_description
1 polymer ?
#
loop_
_entity_poly.entity_id
_entity_poly.type
_entity_poly.pdbx_seq_one_letter_code
_entity_poly.pdbx_strand_id
1 'polypeptide(L)'
;EVVPAPSDAWSPAIHIKTNAIGWGMMMANVAVEIDLSPRISFSVPVYYSACDYFTSTVKFRMLGTQPELRFWPLRGHRFFAALHFGVASYNLALGGDWRIQDHNGNSPAIGGGVNLGYRIPLGRSGRWNVEFSLGAGVYKAYYDKFRNERNGVRSSTVRKTFIGLDNAAVSFSYMFDLKKTRK
;
A
#
# COMPACT_ATOMS: atom_id res chain seq x y z
N GLU A 1 33.97 37.55 6.80
CA GLU A 1 32.67 37.00 7.30
C GLU A 1 32.46 35.64 6.67
N VAL A 2 32.74 34.58 7.44
CA VAL A 2 32.59 33.20 6.96
C VAL A 2 31.09 32.91 7.01
N VAL A 3 30.42 32.92 5.87
CA VAL A 3 29.06 32.44 5.73
C VAL A 3 29.07 30.96 6.11
N PRO A 4 28.42 30.53 7.21
CA PRO A 4 28.36 29.13 7.57
C PRO A 4 27.68 28.38 6.45
N ALA A 5 28.36 27.34 5.93
CA ALA A 5 27.76 26.44 4.95
C ALA A 5 26.43 25.90 5.54
N PRO A 6 25.35 25.79 4.75
CA PRO A 6 24.13 25.21 5.20
C PRO A 6 24.44 23.82 5.74
N SER A 7 24.06 23.56 6.98
CA SER A 7 24.24 22.26 7.60
C SER A 7 23.44 21.23 6.77
N ASP A 8 24.12 20.47 5.93
CA ASP A 8 23.59 19.29 5.22
C ASP A 8 23.25 18.14 6.21
N ALA A 9 22.92 18.49 7.43
CA ALA A 9 22.54 17.51 8.44
C ALA A 9 21.15 16.96 8.06
N TRP A 10 21.14 15.70 7.64
CA TRP A 10 19.92 14.94 7.44
C TRP A 10 19.01 15.09 8.67
N SER A 11 17.72 15.31 8.45
CA SER A 11 16.71 15.27 9.50
C SER A 11 15.63 14.26 9.14
N PRO A 12 15.19 13.42 10.08
CA PRO A 12 14.11 12.48 9.84
C PRO A 12 12.80 13.23 9.57
N ALA A 13 11.98 12.66 8.70
CA ALA A 13 10.63 13.15 8.42
C ALA A 13 9.60 12.02 8.53
N ILE A 14 8.36 12.40 8.78
CA ILE A 14 7.20 11.52 8.69
C ILE A 14 6.36 11.98 7.52
N HIS A 15 5.93 11.03 6.70
CA HIS A 15 5.02 11.29 5.59
C HIS A 15 3.70 10.58 5.84
N ILE A 16 2.60 11.31 5.73
CA ILE A 16 1.25 10.72 5.68
C ILE A 16 0.81 10.70 4.23
N LYS A 17 0.34 9.54 3.76
CA LYS A 17 0.03 9.32 2.36
C LYS A 17 -1.35 8.70 2.17
N THR A 18 -1.92 8.93 1.01
CA THR A 18 -3.12 8.25 0.54
C THR A 18 -3.00 7.94 -0.95
N ASN A 19 -3.51 6.79 -1.39
CA ASN A 19 -3.45 6.32 -2.76
C ASN A 19 -4.78 6.61 -3.49
N ALA A 20 -4.72 7.43 -4.53
CA ALA A 20 -5.88 7.82 -5.32
C ALA A 20 -6.52 6.64 -6.09
N ILE A 21 -5.71 5.68 -6.57
CA ILE A 21 -6.22 4.48 -7.23
C ILE A 21 -7.10 3.68 -6.27
N GLY A 22 -6.67 3.53 -5.01
CA GLY A 22 -7.48 2.88 -3.98
C GLY A 22 -8.84 3.56 -3.78
N TRP A 23 -8.86 4.89 -3.70
CA TRP A 23 -10.11 5.64 -3.61
C TRP A 23 -11.01 5.46 -4.83
N GLY A 24 -10.43 5.43 -6.03
CA GLY A 24 -11.17 5.11 -7.27
C GLY A 24 -11.81 3.73 -7.24
N MET A 25 -11.24 2.80 -6.48
CA MET A 25 -11.78 1.45 -6.22
C MET A 25 -12.63 1.39 -4.94
N MET A 26 -13.10 2.51 -4.38
CA MET A 26 -13.84 2.59 -3.12
C MET A 26 -13.10 1.89 -1.95
N MET A 27 -11.79 1.90 -1.98
CA MET A 27 -10.93 1.34 -0.95
C MET A 27 -10.29 2.49 -0.17
N ALA A 28 -10.76 2.72 1.04
CA ALA A 28 -10.14 3.67 1.97
C ALA A 28 -8.72 3.22 2.27
N ASN A 29 -7.79 4.15 2.25
CA ASN A 29 -6.40 3.82 2.50
C ASN A 29 -5.64 5.00 3.09
N VAL A 30 -4.69 4.68 3.94
CA VAL A 30 -3.73 5.62 4.51
C VAL A 30 -2.41 4.90 4.72
N ALA A 31 -1.31 5.61 4.54
CA ALA A 31 0.01 5.10 4.86
C ALA A 31 0.80 6.12 5.67
N VAL A 32 1.59 5.61 6.59
CA VAL A 32 2.61 6.38 7.32
C VAL A 32 3.97 5.89 6.87
N GLU A 33 4.83 6.82 6.44
CA GLU A 33 6.22 6.53 6.13
C GLU A 33 7.12 7.33 7.05
N ILE A 34 8.18 6.70 7.54
CA ILE A 34 9.18 7.29 8.44
C ILE A 34 10.55 7.15 7.80
N ASP A 35 11.28 8.25 7.69
CA ASP A 35 12.67 8.25 7.24
C ASP A 35 13.58 7.74 8.36
N LEU A 36 14.18 6.56 8.16
CA LEU A 36 15.08 5.92 9.11
C LEU A 36 16.53 6.39 8.91
N SER A 37 16.89 6.76 7.70
CA SER A 37 18.21 7.27 7.33
C SER A 37 18.10 8.11 6.05
N PRO A 38 19.19 8.78 5.60
CA PRO A 38 19.20 9.55 4.35
C PRO A 38 18.84 8.73 3.09
N ARG A 39 18.85 7.41 3.19
CA ARG A 39 18.59 6.52 2.04
C ARG A 39 17.59 5.41 2.34
N ILE A 40 17.06 5.33 3.55
CA ILE A 40 16.15 4.25 3.95
C ILE A 40 14.94 4.86 4.62
N SER A 41 13.75 4.49 4.17
CA SER A 41 12.49 4.76 4.85
C SER A 41 11.66 3.50 5.02
N PHE A 42 10.76 3.53 5.98
CA PHE A 42 9.82 2.44 6.25
C PHE A 42 8.40 2.97 6.13
N SER A 43 7.56 2.32 5.33
CA SER A 43 6.19 2.72 5.05
C SER A 43 5.22 1.62 5.43
N VAL A 44 4.13 1.99 6.09
CA VAL A 44 3.06 1.07 6.48
C VAL A 44 1.73 1.58 5.94
N PRO A 45 1.27 1.09 4.79
CA PRO A 45 -0.08 1.33 4.29
C PRO A 45 -1.09 0.41 4.96
N VAL A 46 -2.29 0.93 5.17
CA VAL A 46 -3.47 0.17 5.56
C VAL A 46 -4.56 0.40 4.53
N TYR A 47 -5.20 -0.66 4.11
CA TYR A 47 -6.28 -0.66 3.12
C TYR A 47 -7.53 -1.25 3.73
N TYR A 48 -8.66 -0.59 3.49
CA TYR A 48 -9.96 -1.06 3.96
C TYR A 48 -11.03 -0.82 2.90
N SER A 49 -11.78 -1.86 2.56
CA SER A 49 -12.98 -1.76 1.75
C SER A 49 -14.08 -2.66 2.31
N ALA A 50 -15.28 -2.13 2.40
CA ALA A 50 -16.49 -2.86 2.79
C ALA A 50 -17.59 -2.74 1.74
N CYS A 51 -17.23 -2.42 0.49
CA CYS A 51 -18.16 -2.05 -0.55
C CYS A 51 -18.78 -3.26 -1.26
N ASP A 52 -20.09 -3.17 -1.50
CA ASP A 52 -20.81 -3.92 -2.51
C ASP A 52 -21.07 -2.93 -3.65
N TYR A 53 -20.50 -3.16 -4.85
CA TYR A 53 -20.62 -2.23 -5.98
C TYR A 53 -21.95 -2.42 -6.69
N PHE A 54 -22.82 -1.42 -6.67
CA PHE A 54 -24.05 -1.28 -7.47
C PHE A 54 -25.00 -2.51 -7.50
N THR A 55 -24.49 -3.72 -7.31
CA THR A 55 -25.25 -4.97 -7.29
C THR A 55 -24.77 -5.89 -6.17
N SER A 56 -25.65 -6.75 -5.66
CA SER A 56 -25.30 -7.75 -4.64
C SER A 56 -24.29 -8.82 -5.12
N THR A 57 -24.04 -8.87 -6.43
CA THR A 57 -23.13 -9.83 -7.07
C THR A 57 -21.71 -9.31 -7.25
N VAL A 58 -21.48 -8.00 -7.05
CA VAL A 58 -20.15 -7.40 -7.13
C VAL A 58 -19.75 -6.90 -5.75
N LYS A 59 -18.82 -7.61 -5.10
CA LYS A 59 -18.35 -7.32 -3.75
C LYS A 59 -16.85 -7.17 -3.73
N PHE A 60 -16.39 -6.11 -3.09
CA PHE A 60 -14.97 -5.89 -2.86
C PHE A 60 -14.77 -5.53 -1.39
N ARG A 61 -14.64 -6.56 -0.55
CA ARG A 61 -14.41 -6.39 0.88
C ARG A 61 -13.01 -6.87 1.20
N MET A 62 -12.23 -6.00 1.78
CA MET A 62 -10.82 -6.26 2.03
C MET A 62 -10.35 -5.45 3.25
N LEU A 63 -9.53 -6.09 4.07
CA LEU A 63 -8.70 -5.43 5.08
C LEU A 63 -7.28 -5.95 4.90
N GLY A 64 -6.33 -5.05 4.67
CA GLY A 64 -4.96 -5.46 4.43
C GLY A 64 -3.93 -4.39 4.77
N THR A 65 -2.70 -4.83 4.86
CA THR A 65 -1.52 -3.97 5.01
C THR A 65 -0.37 -4.54 4.19
N GLN A 66 0.51 -3.66 3.74
CA GLN A 66 1.67 -4.02 2.93
C GLN A 66 2.88 -3.17 3.36
N PRO A 67 3.41 -3.41 4.58
CA PRO A 67 4.62 -2.72 5.04
C PRO A 67 5.76 -2.92 4.06
N GLU A 68 6.51 -1.86 3.81
CA GLU A 68 7.60 -1.83 2.86
C GLU A 68 8.82 -1.08 3.39
N LEU A 69 9.99 -1.65 3.14
CA LEU A 69 11.29 -1.03 3.37
C LEU A 69 11.79 -0.45 2.05
N ARG A 70 11.95 0.86 2.00
CA ARG A 70 12.31 1.63 0.81
C ARG A 70 13.78 2.02 0.83
N PHE A 71 14.45 1.84 -0.27
CA PHE A 71 15.79 2.32 -0.52
C PHE A 71 15.78 3.45 -1.57
N TRP A 72 16.42 4.56 -1.23
CA TRP A 72 16.52 5.77 -2.04
C TRP A 72 17.96 5.93 -2.57
N PRO A 73 18.28 5.45 -3.78
CA PRO A 73 19.65 5.46 -4.29
C PRO A 73 20.16 6.88 -4.55
N LEU A 74 19.27 7.80 -4.90
CA LEU A 74 19.60 9.19 -5.23
C LEU A 74 19.25 10.12 -4.06
N ARG A 75 20.10 11.13 -3.84
CA ARG A 75 19.76 12.22 -2.92
C ARG A 75 18.49 12.94 -3.39
N GLY A 76 17.65 13.39 -2.44
CA GLY A 76 16.40 14.10 -2.73
C GLY A 76 15.18 13.18 -2.82
N HIS A 77 15.29 11.88 -2.51
CA HIS A 77 14.18 10.93 -2.35
C HIS A 77 13.19 10.95 -3.53
N ARG A 78 13.70 10.92 -4.76
CA ARG A 78 12.87 10.91 -5.95
C ARG A 78 12.53 9.50 -6.42
N PHE A 79 13.54 8.68 -6.70
CA PHE A 79 13.37 7.28 -7.10
C PHE A 79 13.62 6.36 -5.91
N PHE A 80 12.81 5.33 -5.77
CA PHE A 80 13.03 4.29 -4.77
C PHE A 80 12.79 2.89 -5.32
N ALA A 81 13.47 1.94 -4.71
CA ALA A 81 13.17 0.53 -4.79
C ALA A 81 12.81 0.04 -3.39
N ALA A 82 11.84 -0.86 -3.27
CA ALA A 82 11.41 -1.35 -1.98
C ALA A 82 11.19 -2.86 -1.98
N LEU A 83 11.36 -3.45 -0.80
CA LEU A 83 10.87 -4.78 -0.46
C LEU A 83 9.62 -4.62 0.37
N HIS A 84 8.59 -5.39 0.09
CA HIS A 84 7.37 -5.36 0.86
C HIS A 84 6.91 -6.76 1.28
N PHE A 85 6.15 -6.79 2.37
CA PHE A 85 5.41 -7.95 2.85
C PHE A 85 3.94 -7.57 2.96
N GLY A 86 3.05 -8.44 2.48
CA GLY A 86 1.62 -8.16 2.46
C GLY A 86 0.79 -9.20 3.18
N VAL A 87 -0.22 -8.71 3.88
CA VAL A 87 -1.27 -9.53 4.52
C VAL A 87 -2.62 -8.92 4.21
N ALA A 88 -3.57 -9.74 3.74
CA ALA A 88 -4.92 -9.26 3.45
C ALA A 88 -5.98 -10.35 3.72
N SER A 89 -7.01 -9.99 4.48
CA SER A 89 -8.28 -10.71 4.52
C SER A 89 -9.19 -10.17 3.45
N TYR A 90 -9.96 -11.03 2.79
CA TYR A 90 -10.74 -10.62 1.63
C TYR A 90 -12.01 -11.44 1.44
N ASN A 91 -13.00 -10.79 0.83
CA ASN A 91 -14.23 -11.40 0.34
C ASN A 91 -14.62 -10.69 -0.96
N LEU A 92 -14.36 -11.36 -2.07
CA LEU A 92 -14.38 -10.78 -3.40
C LEU A 92 -15.38 -11.53 -4.30
N ALA A 93 -16.18 -10.76 -5.03
CA ALA A 93 -17.05 -11.24 -6.10
C ALA A 93 -17.02 -10.22 -7.25
N LEU A 94 -16.68 -10.66 -8.43
CA LEU A 94 -16.52 -9.78 -9.60
C LEU A 94 -17.66 -9.93 -10.62
N GLY A 95 -18.90 -10.13 -10.14
CA GLY A 95 -20.09 -10.21 -11.00
C GLY A 95 -20.34 -11.55 -11.67
N GLY A 96 -19.46 -12.54 -11.46
CA GLY A 96 -19.65 -13.92 -11.98
C GLY A 96 -20.39 -14.82 -10.99
N ASP A 97 -20.49 -16.11 -11.33
CA ASP A 97 -21.19 -17.15 -10.53
C ASP A 97 -20.51 -17.44 -9.20
N TRP A 98 -19.32 -16.92 -8.97
CA TRP A 98 -18.48 -17.29 -7.86
C TRP A 98 -18.02 -16.08 -7.04
N ARG A 99 -18.04 -16.28 -5.72
CA ARG A 99 -17.46 -15.43 -4.70
C ARG A 99 -16.30 -16.17 -4.03
N ILE A 100 -15.19 -15.52 -3.80
CA ILE A 100 -14.05 -16.04 -3.06
C ILE A 100 -13.89 -15.30 -1.74
N GLN A 101 -13.59 -16.04 -0.70
CA GLN A 101 -13.34 -15.51 0.63
C GLN A 101 -12.18 -16.26 1.27
N ASP A 102 -11.36 -15.59 2.05
CA ASP A 102 -10.33 -16.24 2.86
C ASP A 102 -10.95 -17.39 3.68
N HIS A 103 -10.23 -18.50 3.76
CA HIS A 103 -10.76 -19.76 4.33
C HIS A 103 -11.25 -19.57 5.76
N ASN A 104 -12.50 -19.90 6.00
CA ASN A 104 -13.22 -19.71 7.26
C ASN A 104 -13.19 -18.27 7.80
N GLY A 105 -12.86 -17.26 6.98
CA GLY A 105 -12.78 -15.86 7.40
C GLY A 105 -11.58 -15.51 8.29
N ASN A 106 -10.58 -16.37 8.38
CA ASN A 106 -9.41 -16.20 9.25
C ASN A 106 -8.08 -16.68 8.65
N SER A 107 -8.04 -16.91 7.36
CA SER A 107 -6.83 -17.35 6.64
C SER A 107 -6.43 -16.30 5.60
N PRO A 108 -5.86 -15.16 6.02
CA PRO A 108 -5.51 -14.08 5.12
C PRO A 108 -4.52 -14.53 4.05
N ALA A 109 -4.54 -13.90 2.89
CA ALA A 109 -3.47 -14.02 1.92
C ALA A 109 -2.20 -13.40 2.49
N ILE A 110 -1.08 -14.09 2.33
CA ILE A 110 0.23 -13.66 2.84
C ILE A 110 1.23 -13.77 1.70
N GLY A 111 2.05 -12.75 1.56
CA GLY A 111 3.07 -12.73 0.52
C GLY A 111 4.05 -11.59 0.67
N GLY A 112 4.79 -11.35 -0.40
CA GLY A 112 5.73 -10.25 -0.48
C GLY A 112 6.29 -10.10 -1.88
N GLY A 113 6.99 -9.02 -2.10
CA GLY A 113 7.52 -8.69 -3.40
C GLY A 113 8.42 -7.48 -3.39
N VAL A 114 8.53 -6.89 -4.57
CA VAL A 114 9.35 -5.70 -4.82
C VAL A 114 8.49 -4.59 -5.39
N ASN A 115 8.84 -3.36 -5.06
CA ASN A 115 8.15 -2.17 -5.52
C ASN A 115 9.16 -1.16 -6.06
N LEU A 116 8.83 -0.47 -7.13
CA LEU A 116 9.58 0.64 -7.68
C LEU A 116 8.69 1.86 -7.71
N GLY A 117 9.25 3.03 -7.41
CA GLY A 117 8.46 4.25 -7.46
C GLY A 117 9.27 5.50 -7.64
N TYR A 118 8.54 6.56 -7.95
CA TYR A 118 9.08 7.87 -8.18
C TYR A 118 8.24 8.93 -7.46
N ARG A 119 8.91 9.79 -6.68
CA ARG A 119 8.30 10.87 -5.90
C ARG A 119 8.60 12.21 -6.53
N ILE A 120 7.57 13.03 -6.69
CA ILE A 120 7.64 14.38 -7.24
C ILE A 120 7.21 15.35 -6.13
N PRO A 121 8.11 16.21 -5.62
CA PRO A 121 7.72 17.26 -4.70
C PRO A 121 6.88 18.32 -5.40
N LEU A 122 5.83 18.79 -4.75
CA LEU A 122 4.94 19.83 -5.24
C LEU A 122 5.17 21.15 -4.52
N GLY A 123 5.18 22.21 -5.28
CA GLY A 123 5.35 23.58 -4.77
C GLY A 123 6.75 23.86 -4.23
N ARG A 124 6.94 25.08 -3.73
CA ARG A 124 8.25 25.55 -3.25
C ARG A 124 8.65 24.98 -1.88
N SER A 125 7.69 24.56 -1.07
CA SER A 125 7.96 24.01 0.26
C SER A 125 8.44 22.55 0.25
N GLY A 126 8.17 21.81 -0.84
CA GLY A 126 8.47 20.38 -0.95
C GLY A 126 7.72 19.48 0.05
N ARG A 127 6.82 20.03 0.87
CA ARG A 127 6.06 19.25 1.86
C ARG A 127 4.99 18.38 1.23
N TRP A 128 4.35 18.84 0.16
CA TRP A 128 3.42 18.06 -0.62
C TRP A 128 4.17 17.28 -1.69
N ASN A 129 3.80 16.03 -1.87
CA ASN A 129 4.41 15.17 -2.88
C ASN A 129 3.34 14.33 -3.58
N VAL A 130 3.58 14.04 -4.84
CA VAL A 130 2.92 12.97 -5.61
C VAL A 130 3.92 11.85 -5.81
N GLU A 131 3.47 10.61 -5.62
CA GLU A 131 4.30 9.42 -5.75
C GLU A 131 3.60 8.42 -6.67
N PHE A 132 4.33 7.93 -7.65
CA PHE A 132 3.92 6.84 -8.52
C PHE A 132 4.68 5.60 -8.11
N SER A 133 3.98 4.47 -7.94
CA SER A 133 4.64 3.20 -7.64
C SER A 133 3.97 2.04 -8.34
N LEU A 134 4.79 1.04 -8.68
CA LEU A 134 4.37 -0.21 -9.28
C LEU A 134 5.18 -1.34 -8.63
N GLY A 135 4.48 -2.40 -8.24
CA GLY A 135 5.07 -3.54 -7.58
C GLY A 135 4.58 -4.87 -8.11
N ALA A 136 5.40 -5.88 -7.89
CA ALA A 136 5.07 -7.26 -8.19
C ALA A 136 5.51 -8.17 -7.04
N GLY A 137 4.72 -9.21 -6.79
CA GLY A 137 4.96 -10.10 -5.68
C GLY A 137 4.42 -11.50 -5.86
N VAL A 138 4.65 -12.30 -4.83
CA VAL A 138 4.19 -13.68 -4.73
C VAL A 138 3.36 -13.81 -3.47
N TYR A 139 2.11 -14.23 -3.62
CA TYR A 139 1.16 -14.37 -2.52
C TYR A 139 0.59 -15.78 -2.47
N LYS A 140 0.55 -16.33 -1.27
CA LYS A 140 -0.16 -17.58 -0.97
C LYS A 140 -1.55 -17.23 -0.45
N ALA A 141 -2.56 -17.75 -1.10
CA ALA A 141 -3.95 -17.60 -0.71
C ALA A 141 -4.59 -18.96 -0.44
N TYR A 142 -5.29 -19.05 0.67
CA TYR A 142 -6.12 -20.18 1.05
C TYR A 142 -7.54 -19.67 1.19
N TYR A 143 -8.45 -20.10 0.31
CA TYR A 143 -9.77 -19.51 0.20
C TYR A 143 -10.86 -20.53 -0.08
N ASP A 144 -12.06 -20.17 0.35
CA ASP A 144 -13.30 -20.85 0.03
C ASP A 144 -13.99 -20.19 -1.16
N LYS A 145 -14.53 -21.03 -2.04
CA LYS A 145 -15.29 -20.65 -3.20
C LYS A 145 -16.78 -20.89 -2.92
N PHE A 146 -17.57 -19.84 -3.03
CA PHE A 146 -19.02 -19.88 -2.79
C PHE A 146 -19.78 -19.53 -4.07
N ARG A 147 -21.03 -19.98 -4.19
CA ARG A 147 -21.97 -19.41 -5.15
C ARG A 147 -22.17 -17.93 -4.85
N ASN A 148 -22.17 -17.11 -5.90
CA ASN A 148 -22.32 -15.67 -5.75
C ASN A 148 -23.78 -15.25 -5.68
N GLU A 149 -24.47 -15.75 -4.68
CA GLU A 149 -25.86 -15.49 -4.35
C GLU A 149 -26.04 -15.26 -2.83
N ARG A 150 -27.19 -14.80 -2.42
CA ARG A 150 -27.49 -14.63 -1.00
C ARG A 150 -27.48 -16.00 -0.30
N ASN A 151 -26.64 -16.14 0.73
CA ASN A 151 -26.39 -17.40 1.44
C ASN A 151 -25.88 -18.55 0.54
N GLY A 152 -25.11 -18.21 -0.50
CA GLY A 152 -24.57 -19.17 -1.45
C GLY A 152 -23.73 -20.26 -0.78
N VAL A 153 -23.92 -21.50 -1.22
CA VAL A 153 -23.26 -22.68 -0.64
C VAL A 153 -21.78 -22.68 -1.00
N ARG A 154 -20.92 -23.12 -0.05
CA ARG A 154 -19.51 -23.36 -0.30
C ARG A 154 -19.34 -24.54 -1.27
N SER A 155 -18.69 -24.28 -2.39
CA SER A 155 -18.46 -25.28 -3.43
C SER A 155 -17.12 -26.01 -3.26
N SER A 156 -16.08 -25.29 -2.90
CA SER A 156 -14.73 -25.85 -2.78
C SER A 156 -13.83 -24.96 -1.94
N THR A 157 -12.76 -25.56 -1.44
CA THR A 157 -11.66 -24.87 -0.77
C THR A 157 -10.40 -25.03 -1.60
N VAL A 158 -9.70 -23.93 -1.86
CA VAL A 158 -8.58 -23.87 -2.81
C VAL A 158 -7.37 -23.23 -2.15
N ARG A 159 -6.19 -23.82 -2.36
CA ARG A 159 -4.89 -23.20 -2.08
C ARG A 159 -4.24 -22.79 -3.39
N LYS A 160 -3.85 -21.52 -3.51
CA LYS A 160 -3.25 -21.00 -4.74
C LYS A 160 -2.11 -20.05 -4.41
N THR A 161 -1.07 -20.11 -5.22
CA THR A 161 0.00 -19.10 -5.24
C THR A 161 -0.26 -18.18 -6.41
N PHE A 162 -0.31 -16.88 -6.14
CA PHE A 162 -0.37 -15.82 -7.15
C PHE A 162 1.00 -15.23 -7.34
N ILE A 163 1.37 -14.98 -8.59
CA ILE A 163 2.58 -14.26 -8.97
C ILE A 163 2.14 -13.20 -9.98
N GLY A 164 2.46 -11.94 -9.71
CA GLY A 164 2.08 -10.85 -10.60
C GLY A 164 2.14 -9.48 -9.97
N LEU A 165 1.52 -8.52 -10.63
CA LEU A 165 1.37 -7.16 -10.11
C LEU A 165 0.50 -7.18 -8.85
N ASP A 166 1.00 -6.61 -7.77
CA ASP A 166 0.35 -6.59 -6.46
C ASP A 166 0.24 -5.17 -5.87
N ASN A 167 0.94 -4.21 -6.46
CA ASN A 167 0.84 -2.82 -6.10
C ASN A 167 0.82 -1.94 -7.35
N ALA A 168 -0.12 -1.01 -7.41
CA ALA A 168 -0.14 0.11 -8.32
C ALA A 168 -0.70 1.32 -7.57
N ALA A 169 0.08 2.38 -7.45
CA ALA A 169 -0.34 3.53 -6.67
C ALA A 169 0.01 4.86 -7.33
N VAL A 170 -0.93 5.79 -7.22
CA VAL A 170 -0.72 7.22 -7.37
C VAL A 170 -1.05 7.84 -6.03
N SER A 171 -0.03 8.15 -5.25
CA SER A 171 -0.20 8.59 -3.87
C SER A 171 0.07 10.07 -3.71
N PHE A 172 -0.77 10.72 -2.91
CA PHE A 172 -0.52 12.06 -2.41
C PHE A 172 0.03 11.95 -0.99
N SER A 173 1.06 12.71 -0.68
CA SER A 173 1.68 12.71 0.64
C SER A 173 1.98 14.10 1.16
N TYR A 174 1.91 14.23 2.47
CA TYR A 174 2.35 15.41 3.21
C TYR A 174 3.47 15.03 4.17
N MET A 175 4.55 15.81 4.14
CA MET A 175 5.77 15.59 4.93
C MET A 175 5.79 16.50 6.15
N PHE A 176 6.06 15.91 7.31
CA PHE A 176 6.30 16.57 8.58
C PHE A 176 7.78 16.43 8.96
N ASP A 177 8.50 17.53 9.04
CA ASP A 177 9.89 17.56 9.50
C ASP A 177 9.96 17.33 11.01
N LEU A 178 10.75 16.33 11.42
CA LEU A 178 11.02 16.05 12.84
C LEU A 178 12.24 16.80 13.36
N LYS A 179 12.55 18.00 12.84
CA LYS A 179 13.65 18.80 13.35
C LYS A 179 13.45 19.09 14.84
N LYS A 180 14.37 18.59 15.67
CA LYS A 180 14.48 19.04 17.06
C LYS A 180 14.75 20.54 17.04
N THR A 181 13.76 21.34 17.44
CA THR A 181 14.01 22.74 17.80
C THR A 181 14.96 22.73 19.00
N ARG A 182 16.25 22.97 18.76
CA ARG A 182 17.16 23.29 19.88
C ARG A 182 16.68 24.62 20.45
N LYS A 183 16.06 24.58 21.64
CA LYS A 183 15.92 25.73 22.53
C LYS A 183 17.25 26.07 23.12
#